data_61653bbf5a59ad0e4530a7052b0395ae
#
_entry.id   61653bbf5a59ad0e4530a7052b0395ae
#
_cell.length_a   1.000
_cell.length_b   1.000
_cell.length_c   1.000
_cell.angle_alpha   90.00
_cell.angle_beta   90.00
_cell.angle_gamma   90.00
#
_symmetry.space_group_name_H-M   'P 1'
#
loop_
_entity.id
_entity.type
_entity.pdbx_description
1 polymer ?
#
loop_
_entity_poly.entity_id
_entity_poly.type
_entity_poly.pdbx_seq_one_letter_code
_entity_poly.pdbx_strand_id
1 'polypeptide(L)' 'MDEQPHEYLKVPEVAEVLRIARSRAYELVGNGEIPSVRIGRSVRVSREELDRWLEEQRQPSVRWR' A
#
# COMPACT_ATOMS: atom_id res chain seq x y z
N MET A 1 -22.94 -7.20 4.92
CA MET A 1 -22.47 -7.16 4.86
C MET A 1 -21.74 -6.88 4.62
N ASP A 2 -21.43 -6.93 4.59
CA ASP A 2 -20.74 -6.88 4.40
C ASP A 2 -19.93 -6.40 4.27
N GLU A 3 -19.48 -6.27 4.34
CA GLU A 3 -18.71 -5.90 4.23
C GLU A 3 -17.73 -6.15 3.74
N GLN A 4 -17.41 -5.99 3.05
CA GLN A 4 -16.49 -6.47 2.43
C GLN A 4 -15.22 -6.39 3.00
N PRO A 5 -14.75 -7.13 3.60
CA PRO A 5 -13.58 -6.95 4.41
C PRO A 5 -12.30 -6.97 3.65
N HIS A 6 -12.26 -7.59 2.50
CA HIS A 6 -11.00 -7.71 1.81
C HIS A 6 -11.04 -6.95 0.52
N GLU A 7 -10.28 -5.92 0.45
CA GLU A 7 -10.15 -5.14 -0.74
C GLU A 7 -8.71 -5.21 -1.19
N TYR A 8 -8.52 -5.48 -2.48
CA TYR A 8 -7.18 -5.58 -3.03
C TYR A 8 -6.97 -4.47 -4.05
N LEU A 9 -5.80 -3.85 -3.98
CA LEU A 9 -5.49 -2.71 -4.79
C LEU A 9 -4.40 -3.06 -5.78
N LYS A 10 -4.49 -2.46 -6.96
CA LYS A 10 -3.37 -2.51 -7.90
C LYS A 10 -2.33 -1.49 -7.46
N VAL A 11 -1.11 -1.67 -7.91
CA VAL A 11 -0.05 -0.76 -7.51
C VAL A 11 -0.36 0.70 -7.90
N PRO A 12 -0.90 0.98 -9.09
CA PRO A 12 -1.26 2.38 -9.37
C PRO A 12 -2.30 2.93 -8.41
N GLU A 13 -3.20 2.07 -7.93
CA GLU A 13 -4.18 2.51 -6.96
C GLU A 13 -3.53 2.80 -5.61
N VAL A 14 -2.52 2.01 -5.26
CA VAL A 14 -1.76 2.29 -4.04
C VAL A 14 -1.11 3.66 -4.14
N ALA A 15 -0.54 3.97 -5.30
CA ALA A 15 0.07 5.27 -5.51
C ALA A 15 -0.94 6.39 -5.29
N GLU A 16 -2.16 6.20 -5.78
CA GLU A 16 -3.19 7.20 -5.60
C GLU A 16 -3.59 7.36 -4.14
N VAL A 17 -3.74 6.25 -3.46
CA VAL A 17 -4.12 6.28 -2.06
C VAL A 17 -3.07 7.01 -1.25
N LEU A 18 -1.81 6.72 -1.52
CA LEU A 18 -0.71 7.33 -0.78
C LEU A 18 -0.31 8.69 -1.32
N ARG A 19 -0.83 9.06 -2.47
CA ARG A 19 -0.51 10.34 -3.10
C ARG A 19 0.98 10.44 -3.40
N ILE A 20 1.53 9.39 -3.94
CA ILE A 20 2.93 9.36 -4.34
C ILE A 20 3.02 8.98 -5.81
N ALA A 21 4.19 9.14 -6.40
CA ALA A 21 4.39 8.78 -7.79
C ALA A 21 4.25 7.28 -7.96
N ARG A 22 3.77 6.85 -9.13
CA ARG A 22 3.61 5.43 -9.40
C ARG A 22 4.94 4.69 -9.31
N SER A 23 5.99 5.31 -9.84
CA SER A 23 7.30 4.66 -9.79
C SER A 23 7.72 4.39 -8.36
N ARG A 24 7.40 5.31 -7.46
CA ARG A 24 7.72 5.11 -6.06
C ARG A 24 6.91 3.97 -5.47
N ALA A 25 5.62 3.89 -5.83
CA ALA A 25 4.77 2.81 -5.34
C ALA A 25 5.28 1.46 -5.84
N TYR A 26 5.64 1.38 -7.11
CA TYR A 26 6.20 0.14 -7.65
C TYR A 26 7.48 -0.24 -6.93
N GLU A 27 8.29 0.74 -6.61
CA GLU A 27 9.53 0.49 -5.90
C GLU A 27 9.26 -0.10 -4.51
N LEU A 28 8.33 0.51 -3.78
CA LEU A 28 8.02 0.07 -2.43
C LEU A 28 7.43 -1.33 -2.40
N VAL A 29 6.58 -1.62 -3.38
CA VAL A 29 6.00 -2.94 -3.49
C VAL A 29 7.05 -3.93 -3.97
N GLY A 30 7.86 -3.52 -4.93
CA GLY A 30 8.83 -4.42 -5.52
C GLY A 30 9.93 -4.84 -4.58
N ASN A 31 10.32 -3.96 -3.67
CA ASN A 31 11.38 -4.32 -2.73
C ASN A 31 10.84 -4.91 -1.43
N GLY A 32 9.53 -5.12 -1.38
CA GLY A 32 8.94 -5.80 -0.23
C GLY A 32 8.61 -4.92 0.95
N GLU A 33 8.79 -3.62 0.85
CA GLU A 33 8.45 -2.75 1.97
C GLU A 33 6.95 -2.71 2.19
N ILE A 34 6.17 -2.67 1.11
CA ILE A 34 4.73 -2.76 1.21
C ILE A 34 4.34 -4.19 0.94
N PRO A 35 3.64 -4.85 1.88
CA PRO A 35 3.23 -6.23 1.67
C PRO A 35 2.35 -6.38 0.44
N SER A 36 2.57 -7.40 -0.33
CA SER A 36 1.78 -7.62 -1.53
C SER A 36 1.60 -9.11 -1.76
N VAL A 37 0.66 -9.42 -2.64
CA VAL A 37 0.34 -10.78 -3.03
C VAL A 37 0.50 -10.89 -4.53
N ARG A 38 1.16 -11.94 -4.96
CA ARG A 38 1.30 -12.18 -6.39
C ARG A 38 0.31 -13.28 -6.79
N ILE A 39 -0.53 -12.96 -7.76
CA ILE A 39 -1.51 -13.90 -8.28
C ILE A 39 -1.21 -14.03 -9.76
N GLY A 40 -0.54 -15.13 -10.14
CA GLY A 40 -0.09 -15.26 -11.50
C GLY A 40 0.87 -14.12 -11.84
N ARG A 41 0.51 -13.32 -12.80
CA ARG A 41 1.32 -12.17 -13.17
C ARG A 41 0.87 -10.89 -12.52
N SER A 42 -0.22 -10.97 -11.76
CA SER A 42 -0.78 -9.80 -11.14
C SER A 42 -0.23 -9.62 -9.74
N VAL A 43 -0.04 -8.38 -9.36
CA VAL A 43 0.39 -8.05 -8.00
C VAL A 43 -0.72 -7.22 -7.37
N ARG A 44 -1.09 -7.59 -6.17
CA ARG A 44 -2.16 -6.89 -5.46
C ARG A 44 -1.70 -6.60 -4.04
N VAL A 45 -2.20 -5.50 -3.51
CA VAL A 45 -1.90 -5.08 -2.15
C VAL A 45 -3.19 -5.08 -1.37
N SER A 46 -3.20 -5.78 -0.24
CA SER A 46 -4.38 -5.79 0.60
C SER A 46 -4.54 -4.42 1.24
N ARG A 47 -5.74 -3.86 1.13
CA ARG A 47 -6.00 -2.55 1.73
C ARG A 47 -5.76 -2.60 3.22
N GLU A 48 -6.12 -3.69 3.83
CA GLU A 48 -5.95 -3.85 5.25
C GLU A 48 -4.48 -3.84 5.65
N GLU A 49 -3.67 -4.55 4.88
CA GLU A 49 -2.24 -4.58 5.15
C GLU A 49 -1.58 -3.25 4.84
N LEU A 50 -2.08 -2.57 3.82
CA LEU A 50 -1.56 -1.25 3.50
C LEU A 50 -1.82 -0.28 4.65
N ASP A 51 -3.02 -0.34 5.20
CA ASP A 51 -3.34 0.53 6.33
C ASP A 51 -2.45 0.24 7.52
N ARG A 52 -2.18 -1.05 7.76
CA ARG A 52 -1.30 -1.43 8.86
C ARG A 52 0.12 -0.95 8.62
N TRP A 53 0.57 -1.07 7.38
CA TRP A 53 1.91 -0.60 7.03
C TRP A 53 2.02 0.91 7.25
N LEU A 54 0.96 1.64 6.89
CA LEU A 54 0.96 3.08 7.09
C LEU A 54 1.05 3.44 8.56
N GLU A 55 0.39 2.68 9.40
CA GLU A 55 0.47 2.91 10.83
C GLU A 55 1.90 2.77 11.31
N GLU A 56 2.63 1.82 10.75
CA GLU A 56 4.00 1.60 11.15
C GLU A 56 4.91 2.74 10.70
N GLN A 57 4.51 3.44 9.64
CA GLN A 57 5.28 4.55 9.14
C GLN A 57 5.00 5.84 9.88
N ARG A 58 4.01 5.82 10.75
CA ARG A 58 3.64 7.01 11.48
C ARG A 58 4.74 7.49 12.38
N GLN A 59 4.89 8.80 12.43
CA GLN A 59 5.91 9.39 13.28
C GLN A 59 5.24 10.25 14.33
N PRO A 60 5.48 9.96 15.60
CA PRO A 60 4.72 10.60 16.67
C PRO A 60 4.93 12.10 16.76
N SER A 61 6.09 12.58 16.46
CA SER A 61 6.35 14.01 16.63
C SER A 61 6.80 14.62 15.33
N VAL A 62 6.02 14.45 14.32
CA VAL A 62 6.41 14.91 13.02
C VAL A 62 6.52 16.41 12.96
N ARG A 63 7.61 16.84 12.42
CA ARG A 63 7.84 18.24 12.25
C ARG A 63 8.29 18.45 10.84
N TRP A 64 7.49 19.14 10.07
CA TRP A 64 7.78 19.36 8.66
C TRP A 64 8.30 20.74 8.42
N ARG A 65 9.11 20.87 7.42
CA ARG A 65 9.68 22.12 7.06
C ARG A 65 9.14 22.65 5.81
#